data_e01adcbd145e0049c468f4033ba15184
#
_entry.id   e01adcbd145e0049c468f4033ba15184
#
_cell.length_a   1.000
_cell.length_b   1.000
_cell.length_c   1.000
_cell.angle_alpha   90.00
_cell.angle_beta   90.00
_cell.angle_gamma   90.00
#
_symmetry.space_group_name_H-M   'P 1'
#
loop_
_entity.id
_entity.type
_entity.pdbx_description
1 polymer ?
#
loop_
_entity_poly.entity_id
_entity_poly.type
_entity_poly.pdbx_seq_one_letter_code
_entity_poly.pdbx_strand_id
1 'polypeptide(L)'
;MSVTVAQMRAHIWQLCEANGIEINFDRHASASYLSDRNHGAVLAPEIWIRPVRSPRAYAVALHEIGHILGRYQRSRATLVRERHAWDWARRNALQWTPKMRRHAAWCMESYEREERPCTCFRA
;
A
#
# COMPACT_ATOMS: atom_id res chain seq x y z
N MET A 1 -25.26 -4.17 1.42
CA MET A 1 -24.92 -4.38 0.01
C MET A 1 -23.43 -4.61 -0.13
N SER A 2 -23.10 -5.58 -0.95
CA SER A 2 -21.69 -5.90 -1.19
C SER A 2 -21.07 -4.93 -2.18
N VAL A 3 -19.82 -4.58 -1.95
CA VAL A 3 -19.03 -3.78 -2.87
C VAL A 3 -18.55 -4.71 -4.00
N THR A 4 -18.71 -4.29 -5.23
CA THR A 4 -18.27 -5.07 -6.39
C THR A 4 -16.79 -4.84 -6.66
N VAL A 5 -16.17 -5.76 -7.39
CA VAL A 5 -14.79 -5.61 -7.84
C VAL A 5 -14.64 -4.36 -8.72
N ALA A 6 -15.65 -4.08 -9.56
CA ALA A 6 -15.64 -2.86 -10.38
C ALA A 6 -15.61 -1.59 -9.52
N GLN A 7 -16.36 -1.57 -8.42
CA GLN A 7 -16.34 -0.44 -7.49
C GLN A 7 -15.00 -0.33 -6.79
N MET A 8 -14.41 -1.45 -6.40
CA MET A 8 -13.07 -1.48 -5.80
C MET A 8 -12.03 -0.91 -6.74
N ARG A 9 -12.06 -1.33 -8.00
CA ARG A 9 -11.15 -0.83 -9.02
C ARG A 9 -11.30 0.66 -9.23
N ALA A 10 -12.53 1.13 -9.36
CA ALA A 10 -12.83 2.55 -9.52
C ALA A 10 -12.33 3.36 -8.31
N HIS A 11 -12.48 2.82 -7.12
CA HIS A 11 -12.02 3.48 -5.89
C HIS A 11 -10.50 3.68 -5.89
N ILE A 12 -9.74 2.68 -6.32
CA ILE A 12 -8.28 2.80 -6.42
C ILE A 12 -7.91 3.93 -7.40
N TRP A 13 -8.56 3.99 -8.56
CA TRP A 13 -8.30 5.05 -9.53
C TRP A 13 -8.65 6.43 -8.97
N GLN A 14 -9.77 6.53 -8.27
CA GLN A 14 -10.20 7.79 -7.66
C GLN A 14 -9.22 8.28 -6.60
N LEU A 15 -8.75 7.37 -5.74
CA LEU A 15 -7.78 7.72 -4.71
C LEU A 15 -6.46 8.19 -5.33
N CYS A 16 -6.00 7.49 -6.34
CA CYS A 16 -4.74 7.84 -6.98
C CYS A 16 -4.85 9.16 -7.74
N GLU A 17 -5.93 9.36 -8.47
CA GLU A 17 -6.17 10.62 -9.19
C GLU A 17 -6.25 11.80 -8.23
N ALA A 18 -6.98 11.65 -7.14
CA ALA A 18 -7.14 12.71 -6.15
C ALA A 18 -5.83 13.08 -5.44
N ASN A 19 -4.87 12.17 -5.39
CA ASN A 19 -3.63 12.36 -4.66
C ASN A 19 -2.38 12.39 -5.56
N GLY A 20 -2.57 12.46 -6.88
CA GLY A 20 -1.47 12.56 -7.82
C GLY A 20 -0.56 11.34 -7.85
N ILE A 21 -1.11 10.15 -7.60
CA ILE A 21 -0.37 8.90 -7.57
C ILE A 21 -0.47 8.22 -8.93
N GLU A 22 0.66 7.89 -9.53
CA GLU A 22 0.69 7.10 -10.75
C GLU A 22 0.49 5.62 -10.45
N ILE A 23 -0.31 4.96 -11.28
CA ILE A 23 -0.54 3.53 -11.17
C ILE A 23 0.21 2.81 -12.28
N ASN A 24 1.02 1.84 -11.88
CA ASN A 24 1.72 0.94 -12.79
C ASN A 24 1.30 -0.49 -12.47
N PHE A 25 1.28 -1.35 -13.48
CA PHE A 25 0.92 -2.75 -13.26
C PHE A 25 2.15 -3.61 -13.26
N ASP A 26 2.28 -4.45 -12.23
CA ASP A 26 3.40 -5.35 -12.05
C ASP A 26 2.94 -6.57 -11.25
N ARG A 27 3.71 -7.65 -11.36
CA ARG A 27 3.50 -8.87 -10.56
C ARG A 27 3.74 -8.61 -9.08
N HIS A 28 4.65 -7.71 -8.75
CA HIS A 28 5.04 -7.40 -7.39
C HIS A 28 4.51 -6.03 -7.01
N ALA A 29 3.74 -6.00 -5.93
CA ALA A 29 3.22 -4.75 -5.43
C ALA A 29 4.33 -3.96 -4.74
N SER A 30 4.36 -2.66 -4.99
CA SER A 30 5.29 -1.75 -4.33
C SER A 30 4.81 -0.32 -4.44
N ALA A 31 5.45 0.56 -3.71
CA ALA A 31 5.16 1.98 -3.74
C ALA A 31 6.47 2.76 -3.71
N SER A 32 6.49 3.90 -4.34
CA SER A 32 7.65 4.78 -4.33
C SER A 32 7.19 6.23 -4.17
N TYR A 33 7.86 6.92 -3.28
CA TYR A 33 7.68 8.35 -3.07
C TYR A 33 9.05 9.01 -3.26
N LEU A 34 9.36 9.31 -4.52
CA LEU A 34 10.68 9.80 -4.87
C LEU A 34 10.71 11.32 -4.94
N SER A 35 11.74 11.87 -4.37
CA SER A 35 12.14 13.24 -4.63
C SER A 35 13.51 13.20 -5.29
N ASP A 36 13.69 13.96 -6.33
CA ASP A 36 14.99 14.13 -6.96
C ASP A 36 15.78 15.16 -6.15
N ARG A 37 16.57 14.65 -5.23
CA ARG A 37 17.36 15.52 -4.34
C ARG A 37 18.44 16.27 -5.07
N ASN A 38 18.92 15.74 -6.19
CA ASN A 38 19.99 16.36 -6.96
C ASN A 38 19.51 17.58 -7.74
N HIS A 39 18.25 17.54 -8.15
CA HIS A 39 17.68 18.60 -8.97
C HIS A 39 16.57 19.36 -8.25
N GLY A 40 16.28 19.01 -7.01
CA GLY A 40 15.25 19.67 -6.24
C GLY A 40 13.82 19.37 -6.72
N ALA A 41 13.66 18.50 -7.69
CA ALA A 41 12.35 18.15 -8.20
C ALA A 41 11.70 17.06 -7.33
N VAL A 42 10.40 17.21 -7.08
CA VAL A 42 9.61 16.17 -6.43
C VAL A 42 8.92 15.38 -7.53
N LEU A 43 9.27 14.11 -7.63
CA LEU A 43 8.62 13.22 -8.58
C LEU A 43 7.27 12.78 -8.01
N ALA A 44 6.31 12.53 -8.91
CA ALA A 44 5.01 12.05 -8.49
C ALA A 44 5.16 10.70 -7.80
N PRO A 45 4.43 10.46 -6.71
CA PRO A 45 4.43 9.14 -6.10
C PRO A 45 3.82 8.12 -7.04
N GLU A 46 4.31 6.90 -6.97
CA GLU A 46 3.88 5.82 -7.86
C GLU A 46 3.60 4.57 -7.06
N ILE A 47 2.64 3.79 -7.52
CA ILE A 47 2.43 2.44 -7.02
C ILE A 47 2.49 1.45 -8.16
N TRP A 48 2.94 0.24 -7.85
CA TRP A 48 2.94 -0.90 -8.76
C TRP A 48 2.05 -1.94 -8.15
N ILE A 49 1.03 -2.35 -8.88
CA ILE A 49 0.02 -3.28 -8.37
C ILE A 49 -0.39 -4.25 -9.46
N ARG A 50 -0.97 -5.37 -9.06
CA ARG A 50 -1.69 -6.22 -10.00
C ARG A 50 -3.03 -5.58 -10.32
N PRO A 51 -3.61 -5.87 -11.49
CA PRO A 51 -4.96 -5.40 -11.77
C PRO A 51 -5.93 -5.81 -10.65
N VAL A 52 -6.81 -4.90 -10.28
CA VAL A 52 -7.75 -5.14 -9.17
C VAL A 52 -8.89 -6.02 -9.68
N ARG A 53 -8.74 -7.32 -9.48
CA ARG A 53 -9.71 -8.34 -9.91
C ARG A 53 -10.30 -9.14 -8.77
N SER A 54 -9.95 -8.78 -7.53
CA SER A 54 -10.42 -9.48 -6.34
C SER A 54 -10.35 -8.55 -5.14
N PRO A 55 -11.07 -8.86 -4.04
CA PRO A 55 -10.91 -8.11 -2.79
C PRO A 55 -9.48 -8.12 -2.26
N ARG A 56 -8.77 -9.22 -2.43
CA ARG A 56 -7.38 -9.32 -2.00
C ARG A 56 -6.48 -8.36 -2.78
N ALA A 57 -6.62 -8.32 -4.10
CA ALA A 57 -5.87 -7.37 -4.92
C ALA A 57 -6.20 -5.93 -4.57
N TYR A 58 -7.46 -5.65 -4.26
CA TYR A 58 -7.90 -4.35 -3.79
C TYR A 58 -7.23 -3.98 -2.47
N ALA A 59 -7.19 -4.91 -1.52
CA ALA A 59 -6.54 -4.68 -0.23
C ALA A 59 -5.05 -4.36 -0.41
N VAL A 60 -4.37 -5.09 -1.29
CA VAL A 60 -2.95 -4.86 -1.59
C VAL A 60 -2.75 -3.50 -2.24
N ALA A 61 -3.62 -3.11 -3.17
CA ALA A 61 -3.54 -1.79 -3.80
C ALA A 61 -3.70 -0.67 -2.78
N LEU A 62 -4.67 -0.81 -1.87
CA LEU A 62 -4.86 0.15 -0.78
C LEU A 62 -3.64 0.22 0.12
N HIS A 63 -3.03 -0.92 0.41
CA HIS A 63 -1.81 -0.99 1.22
C HIS A 63 -0.66 -0.21 0.57
N GLU A 64 -0.49 -0.34 -0.75
CA GLU A 64 0.55 0.41 -1.46
C GLU A 64 0.27 1.92 -1.42
N ILE A 65 -0.98 2.32 -1.60
CA ILE A 65 -1.38 3.72 -1.42
C ILE A 65 -1.10 4.16 0.02
N GLY A 66 -1.34 3.28 0.99
CA GLY A 66 -1.06 3.53 2.39
C GLY A 66 0.41 3.80 2.68
N HIS A 67 1.32 3.22 1.89
CA HIS A 67 2.75 3.55 2.01
C HIS A 67 3.05 4.98 1.58
N ILE A 68 2.16 5.61 0.84
CA ILE A 68 2.32 7.00 0.41
C ILE A 68 1.55 7.94 1.35
N LEU A 69 0.30 7.61 1.66
CA LEU A 69 -0.60 8.50 2.40
C LEU A 69 -0.71 8.19 3.89
N GLY A 70 -0.25 7.02 4.32
CA GLY A 70 -0.34 6.60 5.72
C GLY A 70 0.63 7.35 6.61
N ARG A 71 0.42 7.21 7.93
CA ARG A 71 1.29 7.84 8.92
C ARG A 71 2.62 7.11 9.02
N TYR A 72 3.63 7.84 9.44
CA TYR A 72 4.96 7.32 9.80
C TYR A 72 5.67 6.57 8.67
N GLN A 73 5.38 6.92 7.41
CA GLN A 73 6.00 6.24 6.28
C GLN A 73 7.47 6.62 6.10
N ARG A 74 7.96 7.61 6.84
CA ARG A 74 9.38 7.95 6.88
C ARG A 74 10.13 7.28 8.03
N SER A 75 9.44 6.50 8.85
CA SER A 75 10.07 5.75 9.92
C SER A 75 11.09 4.76 9.36
N ARG A 76 12.20 4.58 10.09
CA ARG A 76 13.20 3.58 9.73
C ARG A 76 12.75 2.16 10.09
N ALA A 77 11.76 2.05 10.96
CA ALA A 77 11.25 0.76 11.39
C ALA A 77 10.26 0.22 10.37
N THR A 78 10.59 -0.89 9.74
CA THR A 78 9.74 -1.54 8.74
C THR A 78 8.37 -1.87 9.32
N LEU A 79 8.31 -2.44 10.52
CA LEU A 79 7.03 -2.79 11.14
C LEU A 79 6.13 -1.58 11.35
N VAL A 80 6.71 -0.43 11.69
CA VAL A 80 5.92 0.79 11.84
C VAL A 80 5.32 1.21 10.50
N ARG A 81 6.12 1.23 9.44
CA ARG A 81 5.63 1.60 8.12
C ARG A 81 4.55 0.65 7.63
N GLU A 82 4.77 -0.65 7.77
CA GLU A 82 3.82 -1.66 7.31
C GLU A 82 2.52 -1.62 8.09
N ARG A 83 2.60 -1.50 9.41
CA ARG A 83 1.42 -1.43 10.27
C ARG A 83 0.56 -0.23 9.90
N HIS A 84 1.17 0.93 9.70
CA HIS A 84 0.43 2.14 9.38
C HIS A 84 -0.09 2.16 7.94
N ALA A 85 0.61 1.51 7.01
CA ALA A 85 0.10 1.34 5.65
C ALA A 85 -1.15 0.46 5.64
N TRP A 86 -1.15 -0.66 6.39
CA TRP A 86 -2.32 -1.52 6.52
C TRP A 86 -3.45 -0.84 7.28
N ASP A 87 -3.13 -0.06 8.30
CA ASP A 87 -4.14 0.69 9.04
C ASP A 87 -4.83 1.71 8.12
N TRP A 88 -4.05 2.41 7.30
CA TRP A 88 -4.60 3.32 6.31
C TRP A 88 -5.51 2.59 5.32
N ALA A 89 -5.07 1.44 4.84
CA ALA A 89 -5.86 0.63 3.91
C ALA A 89 -7.22 0.25 4.51
N ARG A 90 -7.21 -0.24 5.74
CA ARG A 90 -8.43 -0.64 6.44
C ARG A 90 -9.39 0.54 6.61
N ARG A 91 -8.87 1.69 6.98
CA ARG A 91 -9.70 2.88 7.24
C ARG A 91 -10.29 3.47 5.97
N ASN A 92 -9.63 3.31 4.85
CA ASN A 92 -10.04 3.94 3.59
C ASN A 92 -10.74 2.99 2.63
N ALA A 93 -10.81 1.71 2.96
CA ALA A 93 -11.48 0.73 2.12
C ALA A 93 -12.99 0.95 2.09
N LEU A 94 -13.60 0.76 0.94
CA LEU A 94 -15.05 0.75 0.81
C LEU A 94 -15.67 -0.39 1.60
N GLN A 95 -14.95 -1.48 1.72
CA GLN A 95 -15.36 -2.66 2.47
C GLN A 95 -14.09 -3.38 2.92
N TRP A 96 -14.07 -3.84 4.15
CA TRP A 96 -12.96 -4.61 4.71
C TRP A 96 -13.45 -5.98 5.10
N THR A 97 -13.30 -6.94 4.17
CA THR A 97 -13.82 -8.29 4.35
C THR A 97 -12.94 -9.14 5.27
N PRO A 98 -13.47 -10.25 5.81
CA PRO A 98 -12.63 -11.19 6.57
C PRO A 98 -11.42 -11.70 5.79
N LYS A 99 -11.56 -11.91 4.46
CA LYS A 99 -10.43 -12.31 3.62
C LYS A 99 -9.35 -11.24 3.56
N MET A 100 -9.75 -10.00 3.41
CA MET A 100 -8.82 -8.86 3.39
C MET A 100 -8.11 -8.74 4.73
N ARG A 101 -8.84 -8.87 5.82
CA ARG A 101 -8.26 -8.83 7.17
C ARG A 101 -7.25 -9.95 7.38
N ARG A 102 -7.59 -11.17 6.96
CA ARG A 102 -6.68 -12.31 7.10
C ARG A 102 -5.42 -12.12 6.26
N HIS A 103 -5.56 -11.59 5.07
CA HIS A 103 -4.40 -11.33 4.21
C HIS A 103 -3.47 -10.28 4.82
N ALA A 104 -4.02 -9.19 5.34
CA ALA A 104 -3.25 -8.16 6.03
C ALA A 104 -2.52 -8.74 7.24
N ALA A 105 -3.21 -9.54 8.04
CA ALA A 105 -2.61 -10.19 9.21
C ALA A 105 -1.48 -11.13 8.80
N TRP A 106 -1.68 -11.90 7.73
CA TRP A 106 -0.65 -12.79 7.22
C TRP A 106 0.60 -12.01 6.76
N CYS A 107 0.41 -10.90 6.07
CA CYS A 107 1.50 -10.04 5.65
C CYS A 107 2.25 -9.47 6.87
N MET A 108 1.52 -8.99 7.86
CA MET A 108 2.15 -8.45 9.07
C MET A 108 2.94 -9.53 9.83
N GLU A 109 2.40 -10.73 9.95
CA GLU A 109 3.13 -11.83 10.56
C GLU A 109 4.41 -12.16 9.83
N SER A 110 4.38 -12.08 8.49
CA SER A 110 5.55 -12.30 7.66
C SER A 110 6.64 -11.28 7.99
N TYR A 111 6.28 -10.00 8.09
CA TYR A 111 7.24 -8.96 8.46
C TYR A 111 7.75 -9.14 9.89
N GLU A 112 6.89 -9.51 10.81
CA GLU A 112 7.29 -9.73 12.21
C GLU A 112 8.28 -10.88 12.33
N ARG A 113 8.10 -11.96 11.55
CA ARG A 113 9.04 -13.07 11.52
C ARG A 113 10.39 -12.71 10.92
N GLU A 114 10.37 -11.83 9.92
CA GLU A 114 11.58 -11.38 9.24
C GLU A 114 12.28 -10.24 9.97
N GLU A 115 11.58 -9.57 10.86
CA GLU A 115 12.13 -8.43 11.57
C GLU A 115 13.16 -8.90 12.58
N ARG A 116 14.42 -8.69 12.24
CA ARG A 116 15.57 -9.04 13.06
C ARG A 116 16.51 -7.85 13.06
N PRO A 117 17.33 -7.71 14.10
CA PRO A 117 18.25 -6.57 14.16
C PRO A 117 19.09 -6.41 12.89
N CYS A 118 19.53 -7.50 12.30
CA CYS A 118 20.35 -7.45 11.10
C CYS A 118 19.57 -7.17 9.83
N THR A 119 18.25 -7.37 9.82
CA THR A 119 17.45 -7.21 8.62
C THR A 119 16.91 -5.80 8.45
N CYS A 120 16.84 -5.03 9.50
CA CYS A 120 16.32 -3.68 9.43
C CYS A 120 17.22 -2.73 8.61
N PHE A 121 18.40 -3.15 8.25
CA PHE A 121 19.35 -2.36 7.49
C PHE A 121 19.37 -2.67 6.00
N ARG A 122 18.43 -3.40 5.52
CA ARG A 122 18.31 -3.68 4.10
C ARG A 122 17.57 -2.59 3.35
N ALA A 123 17.53 -1.46 3.89
CA ALA A 123 16.86 -0.36 3.22
C ALA A 123 17.51 -0.05 1.89
#